data_1512170c16d9a42e56847ff0c0d96f38
#
_entry.id   1512170c16d9a42e56847ff0c0d96f38
#
_cell.length_a   1.000
_cell.length_b   1.000
_cell.length_c   1.000
_cell.angle_alpha   90.00
_cell.angle_beta   90.00
_cell.angle_gamma   90.00
#
_symmetry.space_group_name_H-M   'P 1'
#
loop_
_entity.id
_entity.type
_entity.pdbx_description
1 polymer ?
#
loop_
_entity_poly.entity_id
_entity_poly.type
_entity_poly.pdbx_seq_one_letter_code
_entity_poly.pdbx_strand_id
1 'polypeptide(L)'
;MATAKSRAQSTRRIFPATPRKNTTTTKLSIVDASVARFASCGAIWFFDGAQDLDANNPVLFERIEAALKQTLDDYPHYSGHLQWATKDMVVGDSNPRYVGRPVAIYGTADDPGVELVVVQDDRDLASVVPDRNERATTKRIWMASDFPQSDFLASTALAFSNLAEFAGLPGVAVQLTAFRCGGFAVSMKATHCLSDALCLLQFVHTWASHSRQLFDAGNSSGGGINEDGRQKAIFKPAQLDEYAHLSAGEAEPDLARISHARGLPMHRFDWWANDAPGYPSWATASSKATKPPPDELLRTTLSPSTHPPWPTWNLGATVEHVQIRFNAREVAGMKTSAEKTSPTQGQIISRQDALLAHIWILINRARGHQEATEPVYLDITLGLRSRLSPPLPDHFVGSPILLAYVAQPGSTVATAKIGAMASLIRSMMSQFTPQAVSDYLYDAAHEVSPQRLWQAFLGTQHVLVTSWARAQAYEVDFCGTGQLARYVQGVMPKLDGLVQIMDIAGIGEFDVSLGLEKEAMQKFLSDPLLRSFDD
;
A
#
# COMPACT_ATOMS: atom_id res chain seq x y z
N MET A 1 9.20 -28.87 15.10
CA MET A 1 8.56 -28.92 13.76
C MET A 1 7.12 -29.36 13.97
N ALA A 2 6.17 -28.42 13.97
CA ALA A 2 4.76 -28.76 13.98
C ALA A 2 4.41 -29.30 12.59
N THR A 3 3.93 -30.52 12.51
CA THR A 3 3.39 -31.12 11.29
C THR A 3 2.26 -30.23 10.77
N ALA A 4 2.45 -29.64 9.57
CA ALA A 4 1.38 -28.94 8.88
C ALA A 4 0.19 -29.90 8.74
N LYS A 5 -0.88 -29.67 9.52
CA LYS A 5 -2.14 -30.39 9.34
C LYS A 5 -2.67 -30.04 7.95
N SER A 6 -3.11 -31.05 7.20
CA SER A 6 -3.75 -30.89 5.89
C SER A 6 -4.99 -30.01 6.06
N ARG A 7 -4.95 -28.77 5.56
CA ARG A 7 -6.10 -27.87 5.50
C ARG A 7 -6.89 -28.19 4.24
N ALA A 8 -8.19 -28.37 4.36
CA ALA A 8 -9.05 -28.51 3.20
C ALA A 8 -9.04 -27.17 2.44
N GLN A 9 -8.72 -27.21 1.17
CA GLN A 9 -8.61 -26.03 0.32
C GLN A 9 -9.31 -26.25 -1.01
N SER A 10 -10.05 -25.23 -1.46
CA SER A 10 -10.56 -25.14 -2.83
C SER A 10 -10.11 -23.85 -3.49
N THR A 11 -9.81 -23.91 -4.78
CA THR A 11 -9.37 -22.76 -5.56
C THR A 11 -10.17 -22.67 -6.85
N ARG A 12 -10.65 -21.47 -7.19
CA ARG A 12 -11.38 -21.20 -8.42
C ARG A 12 -11.17 -19.77 -8.90
N ARG A 13 -11.53 -19.49 -10.13
CA ARG A 13 -11.49 -18.15 -10.73
C ARG A 13 -12.87 -17.52 -10.71
N ILE A 14 -12.92 -16.26 -10.30
CA ILE A 14 -14.14 -15.46 -10.19
C ILE A 14 -14.10 -14.37 -11.24
N PHE A 15 -15.23 -14.17 -11.90
CA PHE A 15 -15.46 -13.20 -12.94
C PHE A 15 -16.62 -12.28 -12.56
N PRO A 16 -16.77 -11.11 -13.21
CA PRO A 16 -17.95 -10.26 -13.05
C PRO A 16 -19.27 -11.05 -13.20
N ALA A 17 -20.29 -10.67 -12.43
CA ALA A 17 -21.60 -11.28 -12.53
C ALA A 17 -22.24 -11.03 -13.91
N THR A 18 -21.97 -9.87 -14.49
CA THR A 18 -22.42 -9.47 -15.82
C THR A 18 -21.26 -9.60 -16.83
N PRO A 19 -21.31 -10.60 -17.74
CA PRO A 19 -20.29 -10.76 -18.77
C PRO A 19 -20.20 -9.54 -19.68
N ARG A 20 -18.98 -9.06 -19.93
CA ARG A 20 -18.75 -7.95 -20.88
C ARG A 20 -18.84 -8.43 -22.32
N LYS A 21 -19.41 -7.59 -23.18
CA LYS A 21 -19.56 -7.88 -24.62
C LYS A 21 -18.35 -7.48 -25.45
N ASN A 22 -17.54 -6.53 -24.94
CA ASN A 22 -16.43 -5.93 -25.67
C ASN A 22 -15.15 -5.97 -24.85
N THR A 23 -14.04 -6.28 -25.50
CA THR A 23 -12.70 -6.14 -24.95
C THR A 23 -12.38 -4.67 -24.72
N THR A 24 -11.80 -4.37 -23.56
CA THR A 24 -11.32 -3.05 -23.21
C THR A 24 -9.83 -3.12 -22.93
N THR A 25 -9.07 -2.21 -23.53
CA THR A 25 -7.63 -2.04 -23.30
C THR A 25 -7.41 -0.68 -22.67
N THR A 26 -6.80 -0.66 -21.48
CA THR A 26 -6.56 0.57 -20.71
C THR A 26 -5.10 0.64 -20.29
N LYS A 27 -4.37 1.64 -20.77
CA LYS A 27 -3.02 1.94 -20.29
C LYS A 27 -3.11 2.52 -18.89
N LEU A 28 -2.32 1.99 -17.95
CA LEU A 28 -2.25 2.56 -16.61
C LEU A 28 -1.51 3.91 -16.65
N SER A 29 -1.75 4.77 -15.68
CA SER A 29 -1.06 6.05 -15.61
C SER A 29 0.45 5.86 -15.37
N ILE A 30 1.23 6.92 -15.61
CA ILE A 30 2.67 6.91 -15.33
C ILE A 30 2.93 6.64 -13.84
N VAL A 31 2.08 7.22 -12.96
CA VAL A 31 2.21 7.04 -11.51
C VAL A 31 1.84 5.62 -11.10
N ASP A 32 0.73 5.06 -11.62
CA ASP A 32 0.39 3.65 -11.40
C ASP A 32 1.54 2.74 -11.87
N ALA A 33 2.13 3.05 -13.02
CA ALA A 33 3.26 2.32 -13.55
C ALA A 33 4.48 2.37 -12.62
N SER A 34 4.80 3.52 -12.05
CA SER A 34 6.00 3.71 -11.20
C SER A 34 6.01 2.82 -9.96
N VAL A 35 4.84 2.42 -9.47
CA VAL A 35 4.69 1.55 -8.28
C VAL A 35 4.49 0.07 -8.62
N ALA A 36 4.53 -0.34 -9.89
CA ALA A 36 4.40 -1.74 -10.29
C ALA A 36 5.50 -2.63 -9.67
N ARG A 37 6.65 -2.04 -9.32
CA ARG A 37 7.77 -2.69 -8.63
C ARG A 37 7.50 -3.00 -7.15
N PHE A 38 6.50 -2.37 -6.54
CA PHE A 38 6.22 -2.55 -5.12
C PHE A 38 5.65 -3.95 -4.84
N ALA A 39 5.84 -4.42 -3.60
CA ALA A 39 5.12 -5.58 -3.12
C ALA A 39 3.60 -5.36 -3.30
N SER A 40 2.85 -6.44 -3.51
CA SER A 40 1.39 -6.36 -3.68
C SER A 40 0.75 -5.61 -2.52
N CYS A 41 -0.18 -4.71 -2.83
CA CYS A 41 -1.05 -4.09 -1.85
C CYS A 41 -2.08 -5.12 -1.38
N GLY A 42 -2.25 -5.27 -0.07
CA GLY A 42 -3.19 -6.27 0.46
C GLY A 42 -3.44 -6.13 1.94
N ALA A 43 -4.52 -6.77 2.42
CA ALA A 43 -4.83 -6.88 3.83
C ALA A 43 -5.61 -8.15 4.15
N ILE A 44 -5.65 -8.48 5.45
CA ILE A 44 -6.37 -9.61 6.02
C ILE A 44 -7.25 -9.07 7.15
N TRP A 45 -8.53 -9.34 7.08
CA TRP A 45 -9.53 -9.01 8.10
C TRP A 45 -9.94 -10.27 8.83
N PHE A 46 -9.94 -10.23 10.16
CA PHE A 46 -10.40 -11.30 11.02
C PHE A 46 -11.68 -10.89 11.73
N PHE A 47 -12.67 -11.78 11.72
CA PHE A 47 -14.00 -11.55 12.30
C PHE A 47 -14.32 -12.65 13.29
N ASP A 48 -14.85 -12.28 14.46
CA ASP A 48 -15.42 -13.22 15.40
C ASP A 48 -16.71 -13.83 14.83
N GLY A 49 -16.97 -15.10 15.14
CA GLY A 49 -18.24 -15.74 14.79
C GLY A 49 -19.40 -15.07 15.54
N ALA A 50 -20.51 -14.81 14.84
CA ALA A 50 -21.75 -14.38 15.47
C ALA A 50 -22.63 -15.59 15.76
N GLN A 51 -23.56 -15.49 16.74
CA GLN A 51 -24.43 -16.60 17.13
C GLN A 51 -25.25 -17.19 15.96
N ASP A 52 -25.57 -16.36 14.96
CA ASP A 52 -26.33 -16.75 13.76
C ASP A 52 -25.48 -16.85 12.49
N LEU A 53 -24.17 -16.63 12.58
CA LEU A 53 -23.22 -16.61 11.47
C LEU A 53 -22.04 -17.51 11.80
N ASP A 54 -22.19 -18.80 11.51
CA ASP A 54 -21.10 -19.77 11.62
C ASP A 54 -20.39 -19.89 10.27
N ALA A 55 -19.11 -19.58 10.22
CA ALA A 55 -18.30 -19.70 9.01
C ALA A 55 -18.12 -21.16 8.54
N ASN A 56 -18.45 -22.14 9.39
CA ASN A 56 -18.54 -23.54 8.99
C ASN A 56 -19.83 -23.81 8.18
N ASN A 57 -20.80 -22.87 8.18
CA ASN A 57 -21.94 -22.92 7.28
C ASN A 57 -21.53 -22.40 5.89
N PRO A 58 -21.58 -23.21 4.83
CA PRO A 58 -21.17 -22.81 3.48
C PRO A 58 -21.92 -21.57 2.96
N VAL A 59 -23.12 -21.29 3.44
CA VAL A 59 -23.96 -20.17 3.02
C VAL A 59 -23.28 -18.83 3.20
N LEU A 60 -22.46 -18.62 4.26
CA LEU A 60 -21.73 -17.39 4.47
C LEU A 60 -20.75 -17.13 3.31
N PHE A 61 -19.90 -18.10 2.98
CA PHE A 61 -18.90 -17.94 1.94
C PHE A 61 -19.50 -17.91 0.52
N GLU A 62 -20.60 -18.62 0.29
CA GLU A 62 -21.35 -18.53 -0.97
C GLU A 62 -21.88 -17.11 -1.21
N ARG A 63 -22.39 -16.44 -0.15
CA ARG A 63 -22.85 -15.04 -0.22
C ARG A 63 -21.68 -14.06 -0.44
N ILE A 64 -20.60 -14.24 0.29
CA ILE A 64 -19.39 -13.40 0.12
C ILE A 64 -18.83 -13.56 -1.31
N GLU A 65 -18.84 -14.77 -1.87
CA GLU A 65 -18.44 -15.00 -3.27
C GLU A 65 -19.43 -14.37 -4.26
N ALA A 66 -20.74 -14.52 -4.06
CA ALA A 66 -21.74 -13.88 -4.92
C ALA A 66 -21.59 -12.35 -4.92
N ALA A 67 -21.34 -11.77 -3.74
CA ALA A 67 -21.05 -10.35 -3.59
C ALA A 67 -19.75 -9.94 -4.32
N LEU A 68 -18.71 -10.79 -4.32
CA LEU A 68 -17.49 -10.55 -5.07
C LEU A 68 -17.77 -10.45 -6.58
N LYS A 69 -18.58 -11.34 -7.13
CA LYS A 69 -18.98 -11.28 -8.55
C LYS A 69 -19.68 -9.96 -8.90
N GLN A 70 -20.59 -9.50 -8.03
CA GLN A 70 -21.28 -8.21 -8.21
C GLN A 70 -20.29 -7.03 -8.11
N THR A 71 -19.36 -7.08 -7.17
CA THR A 71 -18.32 -6.05 -7.03
C THR A 71 -17.44 -5.94 -8.27
N LEU A 72 -17.13 -7.06 -8.90
CA LEU A 72 -16.35 -7.08 -10.13
C LEU A 72 -17.07 -6.46 -11.33
N ASP A 73 -18.38 -6.27 -11.30
CA ASP A 73 -19.10 -5.48 -12.31
C ASP A 73 -18.66 -4.00 -12.28
N ASP A 74 -18.32 -3.48 -11.09
CA ASP A 74 -17.77 -2.11 -10.92
C ASP A 74 -16.24 -2.05 -11.12
N TYR A 75 -15.53 -3.16 -10.92
CA TYR A 75 -14.08 -3.27 -11.06
C TYR A 75 -13.66 -4.35 -12.08
N PRO A 76 -14.17 -4.31 -13.32
CA PRO A 76 -13.98 -5.41 -14.28
C PRO A 76 -12.51 -5.63 -14.68
N HIS A 77 -11.68 -4.60 -14.62
CA HIS A 77 -10.24 -4.66 -14.89
C HIS A 77 -9.48 -5.55 -13.88
N TYR A 78 -10.05 -5.85 -12.70
CA TYR A 78 -9.44 -6.76 -11.74
C TYR A 78 -9.52 -8.23 -12.18
N SER A 79 -10.47 -8.58 -13.04
CA SER A 79 -10.55 -9.92 -13.64
C SER A 79 -9.73 -10.08 -14.92
N GLY A 80 -9.26 -8.97 -15.51
CA GLY A 80 -8.46 -8.94 -16.72
C GLY A 80 -6.99 -9.31 -16.50
N HIS A 81 -6.24 -9.30 -17.57
CA HIS A 81 -4.80 -9.55 -17.53
C HIS A 81 -3.99 -8.27 -17.68
N LEU A 82 -2.76 -8.30 -17.17
CA LEU A 82 -1.78 -7.23 -17.28
C LEU A 82 -0.69 -7.63 -18.28
N GLN A 83 -0.21 -6.65 -19.05
CA GLN A 83 0.97 -6.79 -19.88
C GLN A 83 1.71 -5.44 -19.98
N TRP A 84 2.93 -5.45 -20.51
CA TRP A 84 3.61 -4.21 -20.86
C TRP A 84 3.02 -3.61 -22.15
N ALA A 85 2.94 -2.29 -22.19
CA ALA A 85 2.56 -1.57 -23.41
C ALA A 85 3.56 -1.85 -24.55
N THR A 86 3.03 -1.91 -25.76
CA THR A 86 3.83 -1.93 -27.01
C THR A 86 3.78 -0.55 -27.68
N LYS A 87 4.69 -0.31 -28.64
CA LYS A 87 4.71 0.94 -29.41
C LYS A 87 3.35 1.26 -30.06
N ASP A 88 2.69 0.25 -30.59
CA ASP A 88 1.42 0.42 -31.31
C ASP A 88 0.28 0.86 -30.37
N MET A 89 0.36 0.49 -29.10
CA MET A 89 -0.66 0.85 -28.11
C MET A 89 -0.62 2.33 -27.68
N VAL A 90 0.45 3.05 -28.00
CA VAL A 90 0.64 4.46 -27.62
C VAL A 90 0.66 5.40 -28.82
N VAL A 91 0.38 4.89 -30.02
CA VAL A 91 0.29 5.72 -31.24
C VAL A 91 -0.86 6.71 -31.10
N GLY A 92 -0.54 7.99 -31.26
CA GLY A 92 -1.53 9.09 -31.14
C GLY A 92 -1.79 9.58 -29.71
N ASP A 93 -1.14 9.00 -28.70
CA ASP A 93 -1.21 9.50 -27.33
C ASP A 93 -0.45 10.83 -27.18
N SER A 94 -0.90 11.67 -26.27
CA SER A 94 -0.15 12.85 -25.80
C SER A 94 1.18 12.46 -25.15
N ASN A 95 1.24 11.29 -24.54
CA ASN A 95 2.45 10.68 -24.01
C ASN A 95 2.75 9.34 -24.72
N PRO A 96 3.66 9.30 -25.70
CA PRO A 96 3.98 8.11 -26.48
C PRO A 96 4.95 7.15 -25.74
N ARG A 97 5.26 7.38 -24.48
CA ARG A 97 6.14 6.52 -23.68
C ARG A 97 5.44 5.19 -23.39
N TYR A 98 5.98 4.09 -23.90
CA TYR A 98 5.43 2.75 -23.73
C TYR A 98 6.28 1.87 -22.80
N VAL A 99 7.59 2.12 -22.75
CA VAL A 99 8.54 1.30 -21.98
C VAL A 99 8.19 1.31 -20.50
N GLY A 100 8.05 0.14 -19.88
CA GLY A 100 7.73 -0.01 -18.48
C GLY A 100 6.33 0.47 -18.08
N ARG A 101 5.42 0.66 -19.03
CA ARG A 101 4.02 1.06 -18.79
C ARG A 101 3.10 -0.16 -18.83
N PRO A 102 2.43 -0.51 -17.71
CA PRO A 102 1.45 -1.60 -17.72
C PRO A 102 0.18 -1.22 -18.48
N VAL A 103 -0.46 -2.25 -19.04
CA VAL A 103 -1.77 -2.17 -19.70
C VAL A 103 -2.68 -3.23 -19.08
N ALA A 104 -3.89 -2.85 -18.70
CA ALA A 104 -4.96 -3.75 -18.31
C ALA A 104 -5.85 -4.06 -19.53
N ILE A 105 -6.05 -5.33 -19.83
CA ILE A 105 -6.92 -5.82 -20.90
C ILE A 105 -7.96 -6.72 -20.25
N TYR A 106 -9.24 -6.44 -20.47
CA TYR A 106 -10.33 -7.15 -19.82
C TYR A 106 -11.59 -7.20 -20.68
N GLY A 107 -12.48 -8.13 -20.36
CA GLY A 107 -13.68 -8.44 -21.16
C GLY A 107 -13.36 -9.40 -22.31
N THR A 108 -12.33 -10.22 -22.16
CA THR A 108 -11.93 -11.27 -23.12
C THR A 108 -12.29 -12.65 -22.60
N ALA A 109 -12.32 -13.65 -23.48
CA ALA A 109 -12.47 -15.06 -23.08
C ALA A 109 -11.26 -15.60 -22.31
N ASP A 110 -10.10 -14.94 -22.47
CA ASP A 110 -8.83 -15.36 -21.88
C ASP A 110 -8.49 -14.60 -20.57
N ASP A 111 -9.44 -13.82 -20.05
CA ASP A 111 -9.25 -13.12 -18.78
C ASP A 111 -8.88 -14.13 -17.67
N PRO A 112 -7.84 -13.91 -16.87
CA PRO A 112 -7.45 -14.84 -15.82
C PRO A 112 -8.45 -14.91 -14.64
N GLY A 113 -9.32 -13.90 -14.50
CA GLY A 113 -10.24 -13.77 -13.36
C GLY A 113 -9.51 -13.46 -12.06
N VAL A 114 -10.27 -13.16 -11.03
CA VAL A 114 -9.80 -13.05 -9.65
C VAL A 114 -9.68 -14.45 -9.04
N GLU A 115 -8.53 -14.79 -8.48
CA GLU A 115 -8.40 -16.07 -7.78
C GLU A 115 -9.09 -16.00 -6.43
N LEU A 116 -9.98 -16.96 -6.18
CA LEU A 116 -10.62 -17.19 -4.88
C LEU A 116 -10.12 -18.50 -4.31
N VAL A 117 -9.53 -18.43 -3.12
CA VAL A 117 -9.12 -19.57 -2.31
C VAL A 117 -10.05 -19.66 -1.09
N VAL A 118 -10.58 -20.84 -0.80
CA VAL A 118 -11.37 -21.10 0.42
C VAL A 118 -10.66 -22.15 1.24
N VAL A 119 -10.43 -21.85 2.51
CA VAL A 119 -9.66 -22.68 3.46
C VAL A 119 -10.50 -22.98 4.69
N GLN A 120 -10.47 -24.24 5.14
CA GLN A 120 -10.93 -24.66 6.47
C GLN A 120 -9.70 -24.77 7.38
N ASP A 121 -9.70 -24.03 8.47
CA ASP A 121 -8.61 -23.98 9.45
C ASP A 121 -9.08 -24.59 10.78
N ASP A 122 -8.42 -25.65 11.23
CA ASP A 122 -8.75 -26.36 12.47
C ASP A 122 -8.40 -25.58 13.75
N ARG A 123 -7.73 -24.43 13.61
CA ARG A 123 -7.40 -23.55 14.73
C ARG A 123 -8.62 -22.74 15.18
N ASP A 124 -8.62 -22.36 16.44
CA ASP A 124 -9.51 -21.29 16.92
C ASP A 124 -8.89 -19.93 16.62
N LEU A 125 -9.73 -18.97 16.23
CA LEU A 125 -9.28 -17.61 15.87
C LEU A 125 -8.45 -16.95 16.99
N ALA A 126 -8.82 -17.16 18.25
CA ALA A 126 -8.11 -16.62 19.41
C ALA A 126 -6.66 -17.15 19.54
N SER A 127 -6.35 -18.31 18.95
CA SER A 127 -4.98 -18.83 18.91
C SER A 127 -4.12 -18.20 17.81
N VAL A 128 -4.72 -17.44 16.90
CA VAL A 128 -4.05 -16.82 15.74
C VAL A 128 -3.85 -15.34 15.97
N VAL A 129 -4.90 -14.62 16.37
CA VAL A 129 -4.85 -13.17 16.59
C VAL A 129 -5.51 -12.78 17.91
N PRO A 130 -4.94 -11.83 18.65
CA PRO A 130 -5.54 -11.29 19.87
C PRO A 130 -6.87 -10.62 19.56
N ASP A 131 -7.74 -10.55 20.56
CA ASP A 131 -8.97 -9.78 20.42
C ASP A 131 -8.73 -8.28 20.61
N ARG A 132 -9.80 -7.48 20.34
CA ARG A 132 -9.71 -6.02 20.40
C ARG A 132 -9.44 -5.51 21.81
N ASN A 133 -9.97 -6.16 22.85
CA ASN A 133 -9.73 -5.80 24.24
C ASN A 133 -8.30 -6.13 24.67
N GLU A 134 -7.79 -7.32 24.31
CA GLU A 134 -6.39 -7.67 24.52
C GLU A 134 -5.46 -6.66 23.86
N ARG A 135 -5.76 -6.26 22.58
CA ARG A 135 -4.99 -5.24 21.86
C ARG A 135 -5.07 -3.86 22.50
N ALA A 136 -6.16 -3.52 23.17
CA ALA A 136 -6.31 -2.25 23.86
C ALA A 136 -5.65 -2.24 25.25
N THR A 137 -5.38 -3.40 25.84
CA THR A 137 -4.91 -3.54 27.23
C THR A 137 -3.58 -4.29 27.32
N THR A 138 -3.64 -5.61 27.45
CA THR A 138 -2.47 -6.48 27.77
C THR A 138 -1.52 -6.71 26.61
N LYS A 139 -2.00 -6.60 25.36
CA LYS A 139 -1.22 -6.80 24.13
C LYS A 139 -1.11 -5.53 23.28
N ARG A 140 -1.00 -4.37 23.93
CA ARG A 140 -0.75 -3.09 23.22
C ARG A 140 0.56 -3.13 22.42
N ILE A 141 1.52 -3.95 22.86
CA ILE A 141 2.68 -4.38 22.07
C ILE A 141 2.49 -5.87 21.82
N TRP A 142 2.43 -6.26 20.56
CA TRP A 142 2.27 -7.65 20.15
C TRP A 142 3.32 -8.01 19.12
N MET A 143 4.13 -9.06 19.44
CA MET A 143 5.12 -9.59 18.50
C MET A 143 4.41 -10.34 17.38
N ALA A 144 4.25 -9.67 16.25
CA ALA A 144 3.58 -10.21 15.06
C ALA A 144 4.53 -11.06 14.19
N SER A 145 5.78 -11.25 14.60
CA SER A 145 6.74 -12.13 13.90
C SER A 145 6.24 -13.57 13.78
N ASP A 146 5.47 -14.02 14.78
CA ASP A 146 4.92 -15.37 14.83
C ASP A 146 3.56 -15.48 14.11
N PHE A 147 3.00 -14.36 13.67
CA PHE A 147 1.75 -14.36 12.92
C PHE A 147 1.98 -14.97 11.52
N PRO A 148 1.30 -16.08 11.20
CA PRO A 148 1.52 -16.78 9.95
C PRO A 148 0.75 -16.13 8.79
N GLN A 149 1.14 -14.91 8.44
CA GLN A 149 0.47 -14.08 7.40
C GLN A 149 0.21 -14.88 6.11
N SER A 150 1.16 -15.70 5.69
CA SER A 150 1.06 -16.51 4.47
C SER A 150 -0.06 -17.55 4.52
N ASP A 151 -0.50 -17.99 5.70
CA ASP A 151 -1.59 -18.96 5.86
C ASP A 151 -2.94 -18.38 5.44
N PHE A 152 -3.07 -17.06 5.51
CA PHE A 152 -4.32 -16.33 5.27
C PHE A 152 -4.32 -15.55 3.94
N LEU A 153 -3.30 -15.77 3.10
CA LEU A 153 -3.19 -15.15 1.78
C LEU A 153 -3.13 -16.23 0.71
N ALA A 154 -3.86 -16.03 -0.38
CA ALA A 154 -3.72 -16.87 -1.56
C ALA A 154 -2.24 -16.94 -1.97
N SER A 155 -1.72 -18.16 -2.17
CA SER A 155 -0.31 -18.38 -2.50
C SER A 155 0.05 -18.02 -3.94
N THR A 156 -0.95 -17.83 -4.80
CA THR A 156 -0.77 -17.52 -6.23
C THR A 156 0.08 -16.28 -6.44
N ALA A 157 1.05 -16.36 -7.33
CA ALA A 157 1.77 -15.20 -7.81
C ALA A 157 0.82 -14.27 -8.57
N LEU A 158 0.95 -12.96 -8.35
CA LEU A 158 0.23 -11.96 -9.13
C LEU A 158 1.08 -11.49 -10.31
N ALA A 159 0.42 -11.04 -11.37
CA ALA A 159 1.09 -10.41 -12.50
C ALA A 159 2.00 -9.26 -12.01
N PHE A 160 3.19 -9.17 -12.56
CA PHE A 160 4.22 -8.19 -12.20
C PHE A 160 4.80 -8.28 -10.79
N SER A 161 4.56 -9.35 -10.02
CA SER A 161 5.21 -9.51 -8.70
C SER A 161 6.75 -9.40 -8.77
N ASN A 162 7.36 -9.74 -9.90
CA ASN A 162 8.78 -9.58 -10.18
C ASN A 162 9.07 -8.76 -11.45
N LEU A 163 8.06 -8.10 -12.02
CA LEU A 163 8.05 -7.32 -13.26
C LEU A 163 8.32 -8.12 -14.56
N ALA A 164 8.90 -9.31 -14.48
CA ALA A 164 9.21 -10.15 -15.65
C ALA A 164 8.06 -11.12 -16.00
N GLU A 165 7.25 -11.49 -15.00
CA GLU A 165 6.20 -12.50 -15.14
C GLU A 165 4.81 -11.88 -15.00
N PHE A 166 3.97 -12.09 -15.99
CA PHE A 166 2.60 -11.56 -16.01
C PHE A 166 1.62 -12.42 -16.83
N ALA A 167 2.09 -13.16 -17.82
CA ALA A 167 1.23 -13.90 -18.76
C ALA A 167 0.37 -14.94 -18.02
N GLY A 168 -0.94 -14.84 -18.16
CA GLY A 168 -1.92 -15.75 -17.53
C GLY A 168 -2.05 -15.62 -16.01
N LEU A 169 -1.28 -14.71 -15.37
CA LEU A 169 -1.37 -14.46 -13.93
C LEU A 169 -2.48 -13.46 -13.62
N PRO A 170 -3.23 -13.65 -12.51
CA PRO A 170 -4.24 -12.70 -12.07
C PRO A 170 -3.58 -11.43 -11.53
N GLY A 171 -4.28 -10.29 -11.66
CA GLY A 171 -3.89 -9.06 -10.99
C GLY A 171 -4.34 -9.00 -9.52
N VAL A 172 -5.32 -9.83 -9.14
CA VAL A 172 -5.95 -9.86 -7.82
C VAL A 172 -6.19 -11.29 -7.37
N ALA A 173 -5.96 -11.54 -6.07
CA ALA A 173 -6.30 -12.80 -5.43
C ALA A 173 -6.94 -12.54 -4.05
N VAL A 174 -7.92 -13.36 -3.68
CA VAL A 174 -8.61 -13.30 -2.41
C VAL A 174 -8.61 -14.67 -1.73
N GLN A 175 -8.65 -14.69 -0.40
CA GLN A 175 -8.83 -15.93 0.36
C GLN A 175 -9.88 -15.72 1.44
N LEU A 176 -10.75 -16.72 1.60
CA LEU A 176 -11.70 -16.86 2.69
C LEU A 176 -11.23 -18.01 3.56
N THR A 177 -11.14 -17.80 4.87
CA THR A 177 -10.70 -18.82 5.82
C THR A 177 -11.75 -18.96 6.91
N ALA A 178 -12.31 -20.16 7.08
CA ALA A 178 -13.19 -20.50 8.20
C ALA A 178 -12.39 -21.12 9.32
N PHE A 179 -12.60 -20.66 10.56
CA PHE A 179 -12.00 -21.21 11.75
C PHE A 179 -12.94 -22.17 12.46
N ARG A 180 -12.38 -23.16 13.17
CA ARG A 180 -13.16 -24.14 13.92
C ARG A 180 -14.19 -23.51 14.87
N CYS A 181 -13.87 -22.35 15.45
CA CYS A 181 -14.76 -21.63 16.39
C CYS A 181 -15.91 -20.85 15.72
N GLY A 182 -16.10 -20.96 14.39
CA GLY A 182 -17.12 -20.21 13.66
C GLY A 182 -16.66 -18.79 13.22
N GLY A 183 -15.53 -18.31 13.72
CA GLY A 183 -14.90 -17.09 13.21
C GLY A 183 -14.36 -17.27 11.79
N PHE A 184 -14.05 -16.17 11.10
CA PHE A 184 -13.51 -16.24 9.74
C PHE A 184 -12.52 -15.13 9.43
N ALA A 185 -11.75 -15.33 8.36
CA ALA A 185 -10.91 -14.28 7.79
C ALA A 185 -11.24 -14.09 6.31
N VAL A 186 -11.16 -12.84 5.88
CA VAL A 186 -11.19 -12.42 4.48
C VAL A 186 -9.88 -11.74 4.16
N SER A 187 -9.23 -12.12 3.08
CA SER A 187 -8.04 -11.42 2.63
C SER A 187 -8.10 -11.08 1.15
N MET A 188 -7.40 -10.02 0.80
CA MET A 188 -7.21 -9.59 -0.57
C MET A 188 -5.77 -9.12 -0.77
N LYS A 189 -5.18 -9.47 -1.91
CA LYS A 189 -3.96 -8.85 -2.43
C LYS A 189 -4.14 -8.48 -3.90
N ALA A 190 -3.59 -7.35 -4.29
CA ALA A 190 -3.63 -6.85 -5.67
C ALA A 190 -2.22 -6.43 -6.11
N THR A 191 -1.90 -6.58 -7.39
CA THR A 191 -0.70 -5.97 -7.98
C THR A 191 -0.74 -4.46 -7.74
N HIS A 192 0.38 -3.90 -7.24
CA HIS A 192 0.35 -2.53 -6.69
C HIS A 192 -0.02 -1.48 -7.73
N CYS A 193 0.29 -1.66 -9.01
CA CYS A 193 -0.11 -0.73 -10.07
C CYS A 193 -1.63 -0.71 -10.34
N LEU A 194 -2.40 -1.69 -9.85
CA LEU A 194 -3.86 -1.67 -9.93
C LEU A 194 -4.52 -1.00 -8.72
N SER A 195 -3.84 -1.01 -7.57
CA SER A 195 -4.48 -0.62 -6.32
C SER A 195 -3.46 -0.11 -5.29
N ASP A 196 -3.64 1.11 -4.83
CA ASP A 196 -3.08 1.58 -3.56
C ASP A 196 -3.98 1.15 -2.38
N ALA A 197 -3.59 1.49 -1.17
CA ALA A 197 -4.34 1.13 0.04
C ALA A 197 -5.77 1.70 0.04
N LEU A 198 -5.96 2.95 -0.39
CA LEU A 198 -7.29 3.55 -0.44
C LEU A 198 -8.19 2.86 -1.46
N CYS A 199 -7.67 2.58 -2.65
CA CYS A 199 -8.40 1.84 -3.68
C CYS A 199 -8.76 0.42 -3.22
N LEU A 200 -7.83 -0.30 -2.57
CA LEU A 200 -8.08 -1.62 -2.01
C LEU A 200 -9.21 -1.57 -0.97
N LEU A 201 -9.19 -0.61 -0.06
CA LEU A 201 -10.23 -0.45 0.97
C LEU A 201 -11.58 -0.08 0.35
N GLN A 202 -11.63 0.80 -0.65
CA GLN A 202 -12.86 1.12 -1.39
C GLN A 202 -13.47 -0.11 -2.06
N PHE A 203 -12.63 -0.95 -2.69
CA PHE A 203 -13.07 -2.23 -3.24
C PHE A 203 -13.65 -3.14 -2.16
N VAL A 204 -12.95 -3.31 -1.04
CA VAL A 204 -13.39 -4.21 0.04
C VAL A 204 -14.65 -3.69 0.73
N HIS A 205 -14.81 -2.38 0.93
CA HIS A 205 -16.04 -1.78 1.43
C HIS A 205 -17.21 -1.99 0.45
N THR A 206 -16.97 -1.86 -0.86
CA THR A 206 -17.98 -2.15 -1.89
C THR A 206 -18.37 -3.63 -1.85
N TRP A 207 -17.41 -4.53 -1.75
CA TRP A 207 -17.61 -5.97 -1.63
C TRP A 207 -18.41 -6.33 -0.36
N ALA A 208 -18.02 -5.79 0.79
CA ALA A 208 -18.72 -5.98 2.04
C ALA A 208 -20.16 -5.47 1.98
N SER A 209 -20.41 -4.34 1.31
CA SER A 209 -21.75 -3.80 1.14
C SER A 209 -22.63 -4.66 0.24
N HIS A 210 -22.13 -5.19 -0.90
CA HIS A 210 -22.88 -6.17 -1.68
C HIS A 210 -23.18 -7.43 -0.85
N SER A 211 -22.24 -7.88 -0.02
CA SER A 211 -22.46 -9.01 0.89
C SER A 211 -23.63 -8.75 1.85
N ARG A 212 -23.67 -7.57 2.51
CA ARG A 212 -24.78 -7.19 3.41
C ARG A 212 -26.13 -7.18 2.69
N GLN A 213 -26.20 -6.61 1.49
CA GLN A 213 -27.43 -6.57 0.71
C GLN A 213 -27.99 -7.97 0.41
N LEU A 214 -27.12 -8.95 0.16
CA LEU A 214 -27.54 -10.34 -0.04
C LEU A 214 -28.04 -10.99 1.27
N PHE A 215 -27.57 -10.57 2.45
CA PHE A 215 -28.14 -10.99 3.74
C PHE A 215 -29.54 -10.39 3.94
N ASP A 216 -29.71 -9.09 3.69
CA ASP A 216 -30.97 -8.39 3.89
C ASP A 216 -32.06 -8.87 2.92
N ALA A 217 -31.73 -9.14 1.65
CA ALA A 217 -32.66 -9.67 0.66
C ALA A 217 -33.24 -11.04 1.02
N GLY A 218 -32.51 -11.86 1.80
CA GLY A 218 -32.99 -13.13 2.34
C GLY A 218 -34.02 -12.96 3.47
N ASN A 219 -34.04 -11.79 4.13
CA ASN A 219 -34.93 -11.50 5.27
C ASN A 219 -36.12 -10.58 4.93
N SER A 220 -36.14 -9.97 3.73
CA SER A 220 -37.17 -9.00 3.34
C SER A 220 -38.00 -9.54 2.19
N SER A 221 -39.25 -9.93 2.50
CA SER A 221 -40.31 -10.04 1.49
C SER A 221 -40.74 -8.61 1.10
N GLY A 222 -40.07 -8.00 0.12
CA GLY A 222 -40.54 -6.80 -0.57
C GLY A 222 -40.04 -5.47 0.01
N GLY A 223 -38.86 -5.07 -0.37
CA GLY A 223 -38.39 -3.70 -0.21
C GLY A 223 -37.33 -3.42 -1.24
N GLY A 224 -37.50 -2.36 -2.04
CA GLY A 224 -36.59 -1.98 -3.09
C GLY A 224 -35.16 -1.79 -2.56
N ILE A 225 -34.22 -2.18 -3.40
CA ILE A 225 -32.78 -1.99 -3.19
C ILE A 225 -32.56 -0.48 -2.99
N ASN A 226 -32.33 -0.05 -1.74
CA ASN A 226 -31.80 1.27 -1.50
C ASN A 226 -30.40 1.28 -2.12
N GLU A 227 -30.18 2.09 -3.15
CA GLU A 227 -28.85 2.50 -3.60
C GLU A 227 -28.22 3.22 -2.39
N ASP A 228 -27.41 2.47 -1.65
CA ASP A 228 -26.71 2.92 -0.45
C ASP A 228 -25.64 3.92 -0.88
N GLY A 229 -25.99 5.15 -1.19
CA GLY A 229 -25.18 6.33 -1.50
C GLY A 229 -23.75 6.12 -2.03
N ARG A 230 -23.44 4.91 -2.51
CA ARG A 230 -22.09 4.51 -2.93
C ARG A 230 -21.73 5.16 -4.25
N GLN A 231 -20.59 5.78 -4.24
CA GLN A 231 -20.01 6.33 -5.45
C GLN A 231 -19.39 5.19 -6.27
N LYS A 232 -19.77 5.12 -7.55
CA LYS A 232 -19.25 4.13 -8.48
C LYS A 232 -17.75 4.32 -8.70
N ALA A 233 -17.00 3.21 -8.74
CA ALA A 233 -15.57 3.21 -9.03
C ALA A 233 -15.24 3.89 -10.38
N ILE A 234 -14.23 4.76 -10.38
CA ILE A 234 -13.74 5.45 -11.58
C ILE A 234 -12.38 4.89 -11.97
N PHE A 235 -12.35 3.99 -12.97
CA PHE A 235 -11.12 3.50 -13.56
C PHE A 235 -10.79 4.25 -14.85
N LYS A 236 -10.08 5.37 -14.72
CA LYS A 236 -9.66 6.24 -15.82
C LYS A 236 -8.20 6.71 -15.62
N PRO A 237 -7.20 5.81 -15.74
CA PRO A 237 -5.80 6.17 -15.49
C PRO A 237 -5.30 7.36 -16.33
N ALA A 238 -5.77 7.50 -17.58
CA ALA A 238 -5.41 8.63 -18.43
C ALA A 238 -5.75 10.00 -17.81
N GLN A 239 -6.83 10.09 -17.03
CA GLN A 239 -7.18 11.33 -16.33
C GLN A 239 -6.07 11.77 -15.35
N LEU A 240 -5.33 10.85 -14.77
CA LEU A 240 -4.19 11.18 -13.90
C LEU A 240 -3.01 11.72 -14.72
N ASP A 241 -2.76 11.16 -15.90
CA ASP A 241 -1.70 11.65 -16.79
C ASP A 241 -2.01 13.06 -17.36
N GLU A 242 -3.29 13.43 -17.49
CA GLU A 242 -3.71 14.78 -17.96
C GLU A 242 -3.20 15.91 -17.06
N TYR A 243 -2.98 15.67 -15.76
CA TYR A 243 -2.41 16.67 -14.84
C TYR A 243 -0.94 17.00 -15.12
N ALA A 244 -0.26 16.25 -15.97
CA ALA A 244 1.05 16.62 -16.49
C ALA A 244 0.96 17.86 -17.42
N HIS A 245 -0.22 18.12 -17.99
CA HIS A 245 -0.44 19.22 -18.95
C HIS A 245 0.58 19.21 -20.09
N LEU A 246 0.77 18.05 -20.72
CA LEU A 246 1.63 17.93 -21.89
C LEU A 246 1.02 18.66 -23.09
N SER A 247 1.81 19.49 -23.76
CA SER A 247 1.38 20.16 -24.98
C SER A 247 1.60 19.26 -26.21
N ALA A 248 0.57 19.11 -27.03
CA ALA A 248 0.72 18.40 -28.30
C ALA A 248 1.72 19.13 -29.20
N GLY A 249 2.81 18.43 -29.61
CA GLY A 249 3.84 19.02 -30.47
C GLY A 249 4.86 19.90 -29.75
N GLU A 250 4.95 19.82 -28.44
CA GLU A 250 6.00 20.47 -27.65
C GLU A 250 7.38 20.04 -28.17
N ALA A 251 8.14 20.98 -28.74
CA ALA A 251 9.42 20.67 -29.38
C ALA A 251 10.53 20.44 -28.34
N GLU A 252 10.49 21.16 -27.23
CA GLU A 252 11.46 21.07 -26.13
C GLU A 252 10.73 21.08 -24.79
N PRO A 253 11.16 20.24 -23.83
CA PRO A 253 10.55 20.21 -22.50
C PRO A 253 10.73 21.52 -21.73
N ASP A 254 9.73 21.89 -20.92
CA ASP A 254 9.82 23.03 -19.99
C ASP A 254 10.81 22.73 -18.85
N LEU A 255 12.02 23.27 -18.99
CA LEU A 255 13.12 23.07 -18.03
C LEU A 255 12.82 23.70 -16.66
N ALA A 256 11.96 24.72 -16.56
CA ALA A 256 11.59 25.32 -15.27
C ALA A 256 10.70 24.35 -14.47
N ARG A 257 9.73 23.72 -15.10
CA ARG A 257 8.89 22.68 -14.49
C ARG A 257 9.72 21.47 -14.07
N ILE A 258 10.61 20.99 -14.94
CA ILE A 258 11.52 19.88 -14.65
C ILE A 258 12.42 20.22 -13.47
N SER A 259 13.00 21.43 -13.43
CA SER A 259 13.86 21.86 -12.33
C SER A 259 13.09 21.94 -11.01
N HIS A 260 11.85 22.46 -11.03
CA HIS A 260 10.99 22.51 -9.85
C HIS A 260 10.65 21.08 -9.34
N ALA A 261 10.24 20.19 -10.24
CA ALA A 261 9.95 18.78 -9.91
C ALA A 261 11.15 18.08 -9.25
N ARG A 262 12.34 18.26 -9.83
CA ARG A 262 13.59 17.65 -9.34
C ARG A 262 14.15 18.30 -8.07
N GLY A 263 13.65 19.48 -7.71
CA GLY A 263 13.93 20.14 -6.43
C GLY A 263 13.07 19.62 -5.27
N LEU A 264 12.02 18.83 -5.54
CA LEU A 264 11.21 18.23 -4.48
C LEU A 264 12.01 17.16 -3.73
N PRO A 265 11.73 16.96 -2.42
CA PRO A 265 12.44 15.97 -1.61
C PRO A 265 12.00 14.54 -1.95
N MET A 266 12.47 14.05 -3.07
CA MET A 266 12.20 12.73 -3.62
C MET A 266 13.50 12.09 -4.10
N HIS A 267 13.72 10.83 -3.77
CA HIS A 267 14.88 10.11 -4.30
C HIS A 267 14.73 9.84 -5.80
N ARG A 268 15.86 9.74 -6.48
CA ARG A 268 15.96 9.39 -7.90
C ARG A 268 16.95 8.23 -8.06
N PHE A 269 16.74 7.13 -7.34
CA PHE A 269 17.61 5.96 -7.37
C PHE A 269 17.41 5.16 -8.65
N ASP A 270 18.47 4.97 -9.41
CA ASP A 270 18.44 4.28 -10.71
C ASP A 270 18.47 2.76 -10.54
N TRP A 271 17.33 2.10 -10.77
CA TRP A 271 17.25 0.65 -10.75
C TRP A 271 18.04 -0.04 -11.87
N TRP A 272 18.38 0.68 -12.91
CA TRP A 272 19.12 0.13 -14.03
C TRP A 272 20.64 0.19 -13.83
N ALA A 273 21.11 0.85 -12.80
CA ALA A 273 22.52 0.97 -12.45
C ALA A 273 23.05 -0.33 -11.85
N ASN A 274 23.26 -1.34 -12.70
CA ASN A 274 23.73 -2.67 -12.29
C ASN A 274 25.23 -2.70 -11.94
N ASP A 275 25.94 -1.61 -12.16
CA ASP A 275 27.29 -1.33 -11.72
C ASP A 275 27.35 -0.68 -10.34
N ALA A 276 26.21 -0.34 -9.73
CA ALA A 276 26.15 0.21 -8.39
C ALA A 276 26.76 -0.74 -7.35
N PRO A 277 27.56 -0.27 -6.39
CA PRO A 277 28.10 -1.10 -5.32
C PRO A 277 26.99 -1.86 -4.60
N GLY A 278 27.15 -3.18 -4.44
CA GLY A 278 26.17 -4.02 -3.76
C GLY A 278 24.88 -4.32 -4.55
N TYR A 279 24.84 -4.00 -5.86
CA TYR A 279 23.66 -4.29 -6.68
C TYR A 279 23.27 -5.78 -6.59
N PRO A 280 22.01 -6.10 -6.21
CA PRO A 280 21.62 -7.47 -5.97
C PRO A 280 21.27 -8.20 -7.27
N SER A 281 21.74 -9.42 -7.42
CA SER A 281 21.50 -10.25 -8.61
C SER A 281 20.02 -10.49 -8.92
N TRP A 282 19.16 -10.56 -7.90
CA TRP A 282 17.72 -10.75 -8.07
C TRP A 282 17.05 -9.57 -8.78
N ALA A 283 17.60 -8.36 -8.73
CA ALA A 283 17.06 -7.19 -9.41
C ALA A 283 17.32 -7.19 -10.93
N THR A 284 18.25 -8.03 -11.43
CA THR A 284 18.68 -8.03 -12.83
C THR A 284 17.54 -8.34 -13.80
N ALA A 285 16.74 -9.38 -13.53
CA ALA A 285 15.63 -9.77 -14.40
C ALA A 285 14.56 -8.67 -14.50
N SER A 286 14.16 -8.11 -13.36
CA SER A 286 13.18 -7.02 -13.29
C SER A 286 13.68 -5.75 -13.98
N SER A 287 14.96 -5.41 -13.81
CA SER A 287 15.57 -4.27 -14.49
C SER A 287 15.60 -4.45 -16.00
N LYS A 288 15.96 -5.66 -16.48
CA LYS A 288 15.99 -5.98 -17.91
C LYS A 288 14.60 -5.89 -18.53
N ALA A 289 13.56 -6.37 -17.84
CA ALA A 289 12.17 -6.37 -18.33
C ALA A 289 11.61 -4.96 -18.59
N THR A 290 12.18 -3.93 -17.95
CA THR A 290 11.69 -2.55 -17.99
C THR A 290 12.60 -1.58 -18.75
N LYS A 291 13.69 -2.09 -19.37
CA LYS A 291 14.57 -1.29 -20.23
C LYS A 291 14.05 -1.23 -21.66
N PRO A 292 14.29 -0.11 -22.38
CA PRO A 292 14.10 -0.06 -23.82
C PRO A 292 14.98 -1.11 -24.53
N PRO A 293 14.66 -1.45 -25.78
CA PRO A 293 15.60 -2.18 -26.65
C PRO A 293 16.97 -1.49 -26.68
N PRO A 294 18.08 -2.25 -26.78
CA PRO A 294 19.43 -1.68 -26.67
C PRO A 294 19.73 -0.55 -27.67
N ASP A 295 19.23 -0.65 -28.89
CA ASP A 295 19.39 0.38 -29.93
C ASP A 295 18.64 1.68 -29.64
N GLU A 296 17.50 1.62 -28.95
CA GLU A 296 16.75 2.79 -28.47
C GLU A 296 17.45 3.39 -27.24
N LEU A 297 17.90 2.55 -26.32
CA LEU A 297 18.57 3.01 -25.10
C LEU A 297 19.86 3.78 -25.43
N LEU A 298 20.63 3.33 -26.43
CA LEU A 298 21.84 4.02 -26.89
C LEU A 298 21.57 5.42 -27.46
N ARG A 299 20.35 5.68 -27.93
CA ARG A 299 19.93 6.98 -28.50
C ARG A 299 19.17 7.84 -27.49
N THR A 300 18.97 7.37 -26.26
CA THR A 300 18.17 8.03 -25.24
C THR A 300 19.06 8.73 -24.24
N THR A 301 18.85 10.03 -24.04
CA THR A 301 19.46 10.76 -22.91
C THR A 301 18.66 10.47 -21.65
N LEU A 302 19.32 9.81 -20.69
CA LEU A 302 18.71 9.53 -19.40
C LEU A 302 18.71 10.77 -18.52
N SER A 303 17.64 10.97 -17.75
CA SER A 303 17.58 12.04 -16.75
C SER A 303 18.59 11.79 -15.62
N PRO A 304 19.05 12.84 -14.91
CA PRO A 304 19.94 12.69 -13.76
C PRO A 304 19.37 11.75 -12.69
N SER A 305 20.23 10.89 -12.14
CA SER A 305 19.89 9.88 -11.15
C SER A 305 21.08 9.63 -10.22
N THR A 306 20.85 8.90 -9.14
CA THR A 306 21.89 8.43 -8.22
C THR A 306 21.83 6.90 -8.09
N HIS A 307 22.92 6.30 -7.67
CA HIS A 307 22.94 4.87 -7.34
C HIS A 307 22.12 4.62 -6.09
N PRO A 308 21.27 3.55 -6.07
CA PRO A 308 20.66 3.10 -4.84
C PRO A 308 21.72 2.73 -3.80
N PRO A 309 21.56 3.08 -2.52
CA PRO A 309 22.57 2.80 -1.48
C PRO A 309 22.50 1.34 -0.99
N TRP A 310 22.63 0.36 -1.89
CA TRP A 310 22.55 -1.07 -1.60
C TRP A 310 23.38 -1.53 -0.40
N PRO A 311 24.62 -1.03 -0.16
CA PRO A 311 25.41 -1.46 0.98
C PRO A 311 24.80 -1.14 2.35
N THR A 312 23.82 -0.21 2.41
CA THR A 312 23.12 0.14 3.66
C THR A 312 21.96 -0.79 3.98
N TRP A 313 21.61 -1.70 3.07
CA TRP A 313 20.50 -2.64 3.24
C TRP A 313 20.99 -4.08 3.39
N ASN A 314 21.03 -4.58 4.62
CA ASN A 314 21.33 -5.97 4.88
C ASN A 314 20.11 -6.86 4.55
N LEU A 315 20.04 -7.37 3.31
CA LEU A 315 18.97 -8.26 2.85
C LEU A 315 18.95 -9.62 3.59
N GLY A 316 20.03 -10.01 4.25
CA GLY A 316 20.14 -11.24 5.05
C GLY A 316 19.78 -11.05 6.51
N ALA A 317 19.45 -9.83 6.95
CA ALA A 317 19.11 -9.57 8.35
C ALA A 317 17.86 -10.34 8.79
N THR A 318 17.88 -10.85 10.02
CA THR A 318 16.68 -11.35 10.66
C THR A 318 15.81 -10.17 11.09
N VAL A 319 14.66 -10.01 10.46
CA VAL A 319 13.70 -8.94 10.76
C VAL A 319 12.61 -9.47 11.67
N GLU A 320 12.40 -8.83 12.80
CA GLU A 320 11.25 -9.01 13.67
C GLU A 320 10.15 -8.02 13.32
N HIS A 321 8.90 -8.43 13.54
CA HIS A 321 7.71 -7.63 13.24
C HIS A 321 6.89 -7.44 14.51
N VAL A 322 6.56 -6.19 14.83
CA VAL A 322 5.75 -5.83 15.99
C VAL A 322 4.54 -5.01 15.57
N GLN A 323 3.43 -5.23 16.26
CA GLN A 323 2.25 -4.36 16.21
C GLN A 323 2.15 -3.57 17.52
N ILE A 324 2.12 -2.25 17.41
CA ILE A 324 2.05 -1.35 18.56
C ILE A 324 0.77 -0.54 18.49
N ARG A 325 -0.10 -0.68 19.48
CA ARG A 325 -1.25 0.18 19.64
C ARG A 325 -0.89 1.40 20.48
N PHE A 326 -1.10 2.57 19.91
CA PHE A 326 -1.09 3.85 20.62
C PHE A 326 -2.54 4.30 20.85
N ASN A 327 -2.93 4.52 22.11
CA ASN A 327 -4.26 4.97 22.42
C ASN A 327 -4.46 6.46 22.13
N ALA A 328 -5.70 6.92 22.13
CA ALA A 328 -6.05 8.30 21.79
C ALA A 328 -5.39 9.35 22.70
N ARG A 329 -5.17 9.00 23.99
CA ARG A 329 -4.52 9.87 24.98
C ARG A 329 -3.03 10.02 24.68
N GLU A 330 -2.31 8.91 24.41
CA GLU A 330 -0.90 8.94 24.01
C GLU A 330 -0.69 9.79 22.77
N VAL A 331 -1.52 9.58 21.74
CA VAL A 331 -1.43 10.32 20.47
C VAL A 331 -1.73 11.81 20.68
N ALA A 332 -2.69 12.15 21.54
CA ALA A 332 -2.96 13.54 21.91
C ALA A 332 -1.80 14.16 22.69
N GLY A 333 -1.19 13.41 23.61
CA GLY A 333 0.01 13.82 24.36
C GLY A 333 1.20 14.08 23.44
N MET A 334 1.46 13.18 22.47
CA MET A 334 2.49 13.37 21.44
C MET A 334 2.26 14.66 20.66
N LYS A 335 1.02 14.90 20.19
CA LYS A 335 0.66 16.11 19.45
C LYS A 335 0.89 17.37 20.29
N THR A 336 0.41 17.40 21.53
CA THR A 336 0.59 18.55 22.44
C THR A 336 2.07 18.83 22.70
N SER A 337 2.88 17.76 22.93
CA SER A 337 4.32 17.90 23.11
C SER A 337 5.00 18.40 21.84
N ALA A 338 4.56 17.91 20.67
CA ALA A 338 5.10 18.35 19.38
C ALA A 338 4.80 19.83 19.13
N GLU A 339 3.59 20.30 19.38
CA GLU A 339 3.21 21.71 19.25
C GLU A 339 4.02 22.60 20.20
N LYS A 340 4.22 22.16 21.46
CA LYS A 340 4.99 22.89 22.47
C LYS A 340 6.48 22.98 22.14
N THR A 341 7.04 21.99 21.48
CA THR A 341 8.48 21.89 21.19
C THR A 341 8.85 22.14 19.72
N SER A 342 7.85 22.53 18.90
CA SER A 342 8.07 22.92 17.51
C SER A 342 8.92 24.19 17.42
N PRO A 343 9.95 24.24 16.56
CA PRO A 343 10.72 25.45 16.33
C PRO A 343 9.94 26.48 15.48
N THR A 344 8.89 26.07 14.79
CA THR A 344 8.08 26.93 13.92
C THR A 344 6.80 27.33 14.64
N GLN A 345 6.74 28.57 15.10
CA GLN A 345 5.58 29.10 15.80
C GLN A 345 4.36 29.16 14.87
N GLY A 346 3.20 28.71 15.38
CA GLY A 346 1.92 28.72 14.65
C GLY A 346 1.77 27.62 13.58
N GLN A 347 2.76 26.74 13.41
CA GLN A 347 2.63 25.61 12.49
C GLN A 347 1.64 24.57 13.05
N ILE A 348 0.65 24.20 12.26
CA ILE A 348 -0.32 23.16 12.63
C ILE A 348 0.32 21.78 12.47
N ILE A 349 0.53 21.07 13.57
CA ILE A 349 1.04 19.69 13.59
C ILE A 349 -0.16 18.75 13.77
N SER A 350 -0.26 17.75 12.89
CA SER A 350 -1.28 16.71 13.00
C SER A 350 -0.88 15.61 14.00
N ARG A 351 -1.85 14.82 14.46
CA ARG A 351 -1.59 13.61 15.26
C ARG A 351 -0.63 12.65 14.55
N GLN A 352 -0.77 12.51 13.24
CA GLN A 352 0.07 11.64 12.43
C GLN A 352 1.50 12.17 12.32
N ASP A 353 1.73 13.49 12.16
CA ASP A 353 3.07 14.07 12.15
C ASP A 353 3.80 13.80 13.47
N ALA A 354 3.09 13.95 14.60
CA ALA A 354 3.65 13.70 15.91
C ALA A 354 3.98 12.21 16.13
N LEU A 355 3.08 11.31 15.73
CA LEU A 355 3.30 9.86 15.81
C LEU A 355 4.49 9.43 14.95
N LEU A 356 4.58 9.91 13.71
CA LEU A 356 5.70 9.62 12.82
C LEU A 356 7.02 10.14 13.38
N ALA A 357 7.04 11.37 13.91
CA ALA A 357 8.22 11.93 14.54
C ALA A 357 8.68 11.09 15.73
N HIS A 358 7.76 10.65 16.58
CA HIS A 358 8.06 9.80 17.74
C HIS A 358 8.68 8.47 17.31
N ILE A 359 8.07 7.79 16.36
CA ILE A 359 8.55 6.50 15.83
C ILE A 359 9.91 6.65 15.15
N TRP A 360 10.11 7.69 14.35
CA TRP A 360 11.38 7.93 13.66
C TRP A 360 12.54 8.19 14.63
N ILE A 361 12.30 8.97 15.69
CA ILE A 361 13.27 9.19 16.77
C ILE A 361 13.63 7.85 17.42
N LEU A 362 12.64 7.04 17.82
CA LEU A 362 12.84 5.75 18.47
C LEU A 362 13.63 4.77 17.60
N ILE A 363 13.32 4.68 16.30
CA ILE A 363 14.04 3.80 15.36
C ILE A 363 15.50 4.21 15.27
N ASN A 364 15.80 5.51 15.15
CA ASN A 364 17.18 5.98 15.04
C ASN A 364 17.98 5.78 16.34
N ARG A 365 17.32 5.92 17.49
CA ARG A 365 17.92 5.55 18.79
C ARG A 365 18.24 4.05 18.85
N ALA A 366 17.29 3.21 18.45
CA ALA A 366 17.44 1.77 18.43
C ALA A 366 18.56 1.28 17.50
N ARG A 367 18.73 1.96 16.35
CA ARG A 367 19.81 1.71 15.39
C ARG A 367 21.18 2.25 15.83
N GLY A 368 21.25 2.98 16.95
CA GLY A 368 22.51 3.50 17.48
C GLY A 368 23.03 4.76 16.77
N HIS A 369 22.13 5.55 16.19
CA HIS A 369 22.51 6.74 15.40
C HIS A 369 22.78 8.00 16.25
N GLN A 370 22.93 7.90 17.58
CA GLN A 370 23.11 9.07 18.48
C GLN A 370 24.34 9.93 18.16
N GLU A 371 25.37 9.33 17.55
CA GLU A 371 26.60 10.01 17.15
C GLU A 371 26.80 10.05 15.61
N ALA A 372 25.85 9.51 14.84
CA ALA A 372 25.97 9.40 13.40
C ALA A 372 25.80 10.77 12.72
N THR A 373 26.78 11.17 11.91
CA THR A 373 26.73 12.39 11.10
C THR A 373 26.08 12.16 9.74
N GLU A 374 26.02 10.90 9.30
CA GLU A 374 25.40 10.50 8.04
C GLU A 374 23.89 10.78 8.07
N PRO A 375 23.31 11.16 6.91
CA PRO A 375 21.89 11.40 6.83
C PRO A 375 21.09 10.11 7.00
N VAL A 376 19.99 10.22 7.74
CA VAL A 376 18.94 9.22 7.83
C VAL A 376 17.65 9.79 7.26
N TYR A 377 16.85 8.93 6.64
CA TYR A 377 15.69 9.31 5.86
C TYR A 377 14.40 8.73 6.44
N LEU A 378 13.35 9.54 6.43
CA LEU A 378 11.98 9.11 6.64
C LEU A 378 11.26 9.25 5.29
N ASP A 379 11.12 8.14 4.58
CA ASP A 379 10.43 8.07 3.30
C ASP A 379 8.93 7.88 3.55
N ILE A 380 8.10 8.80 3.10
CA ILE A 380 6.66 8.81 3.37
C ILE A 380 5.88 8.67 2.06
N THR A 381 4.98 7.71 2.02
CA THR A 381 4.03 7.57 0.91
C THR A 381 2.97 8.67 0.98
N LEU A 382 2.84 9.44 -0.09
CA LEU A 382 1.85 10.50 -0.24
C LEU A 382 0.80 10.14 -1.29
N GLY A 383 -0.47 10.11 -0.90
CA GLY A 383 -1.58 10.00 -1.85
C GLY A 383 -1.78 11.30 -2.64
N LEU A 384 -2.01 11.20 -3.94
CA LEU A 384 -2.14 12.35 -4.84
C LEU A 384 -3.57 12.85 -5.00
N ARG A 385 -4.60 12.03 -4.74
CA ARG A 385 -6.01 12.39 -5.05
C ARG A 385 -6.38 13.79 -4.56
N SER A 386 -6.09 14.11 -3.30
CA SER A 386 -6.38 15.42 -2.70
C SER A 386 -5.34 16.51 -2.98
N ARG A 387 -4.23 16.16 -3.65
CA ARG A 387 -3.11 17.09 -3.97
C ARG A 387 -3.13 17.57 -5.41
N LEU A 388 -4.11 17.16 -6.19
CA LEU A 388 -4.35 17.60 -7.56
C LEU A 388 -5.36 18.76 -7.58
N SER A 389 -5.40 19.53 -8.67
CA SER A 389 -6.37 20.60 -8.88
C SER A 389 -6.97 20.51 -10.28
N PRO A 390 -8.31 20.20 -10.39
CA PRO A 390 -9.21 19.80 -9.32
C PRO A 390 -8.80 18.48 -8.66
N PRO A 391 -9.21 18.19 -7.40
CA PRO A 391 -8.86 16.92 -6.75
C PRO A 391 -9.56 15.73 -7.41
N LEU A 392 -8.91 14.59 -7.43
CA LEU A 392 -9.54 13.32 -7.78
C LEU A 392 -10.39 12.80 -6.59
N PRO A 393 -11.55 12.21 -6.86
CA PRO A 393 -12.38 11.64 -5.81
C PRO A 393 -11.74 10.39 -5.18
N ASP A 394 -12.13 10.05 -3.94
CA ASP A 394 -11.60 8.90 -3.22
C ASP A 394 -11.89 7.57 -3.93
N HIS A 395 -12.99 7.49 -4.70
CA HIS A 395 -13.37 6.32 -5.50
C HIS A 395 -12.68 6.25 -6.89
N PHE A 396 -11.68 7.11 -7.14
CA PHE A 396 -10.77 6.97 -8.29
C PHE A 396 -9.87 5.75 -8.08
N VAL A 397 -9.96 4.80 -9.01
CA VAL A 397 -9.27 3.50 -8.96
C VAL A 397 -7.88 3.62 -9.56
N GLY A 398 -6.89 3.06 -8.87
CA GLY A 398 -5.49 3.06 -9.24
C GLY A 398 -4.57 3.23 -8.03
N SER A 399 -3.33 3.58 -8.30
CA SER A 399 -2.27 3.78 -7.31
C SER A 399 -1.63 5.17 -7.41
N PRO A 400 -2.42 6.26 -7.31
CA PRO A 400 -1.90 7.62 -7.44
C PRO A 400 -1.13 8.04 -6.18
N ILE A 401 0.08 7.48 -6.02
CA ILE A 401 0.97 7.73 -4.89
C ILE A 401 2.36 8.11 -5.38
N LEU A 402 3.08 8.88 -4.58
CA LEU A 402 4.51 9.13 -4.69
C LEU A 402 5.16 8.97 -3.32
N LEU A 403 6.49 8.93 -3.27
CA LEU A 403 7.24 8.89 -2.02
C LEU A 403 8.13 10.13 -1.90
N ALA A 404 8.04 10.77 -0.74
CA ALA A 404 8.82 11.93 -0.39
C ALA A 404 9.61 11.67 0.89
N TYR A 405 10.75 12.33 1.08
CA TYR A 405 11.56 12.10 2.26
C TYR A 405 11.78 13.36 3.12
N VAL A 406 12.02 13.11 4.41
CA VAL A 406 12.69 14.05 5.31
C VAL A 406 14.07 13.48 5.62
N ALA A 407 15.10 14.30 5.55
CA ALA A 407 16.48 13.91 5.85
C ALA A 407 17.10 14.78 6.94
N GLN A 408 17.82 14.16 7.87
CA GLN A 408 18.62 14.81 8.88
C GLN A 408 19.82 13.93 9.27
N PRO A 409 20.90 14.46 9.83
CA PRO A 409 21.93 13.64 10.46
C PRO A 409 21.34 12.70 11.51
N GLY A 410 21.82 11.46 11.58
CA GLY A 410 21.30 10.46 12.52
C GLY A 410 21.32 10.92 13.96
N SER A 411 22.40 11.60 14.39
CA SER A 411 22.53 12.19 15.72
C SER A 411 21.47 13.26 16.01
N THR A 412 21.13 14.07 15.01
CA THR A 412 20.08 15.07 15.14
C THR A 412 18.72 14.39 15.39
N VAL A 413 18.38 13.34 14.62
CA VAL A 413 17.10 12.64 14.78
C VAL A 413 17.04 11.91 16.13
N ALA A 414 18.06 11.13 16.46
CA ALA A 414 18.07 10.28 17.65
C ALA A 414 18.00 11.06 18.98
N THR A 415 18.42 12.34 18.97
CA THR A 415 18.43 13.23 20.16
C THR A 415 17.38 14.32 20.11
N ALA A 416 16.56 14.38 19.05
CA ALA A 416 15.60 15.44 18.83
C ALA A 416 14.47 15.49 19.86
N LYS A 417 13.90 16.67 20.05
CA LYS A 417 12.55 16.82 20.60
C LYS A 417 11.52 16.50 19.52
N ILE A 418 10.40 15.89 19.90
CA ILE A 418 9.36 15.44 18.96
C ILE A 418 8.87 16.56 18.04
N GLY A 419 8.74 17.80 18.54
CA GLY A 419 8.25 18.94 17.75
C GLY A 419 9.18 19.35 16.61
N ALA A 420 10.49 19.19 16.79
CA ALA A 420 11.43 19.49 15.72
C ALA A 420 11.23 18.54 14.52
N MET A 421 11.11 17.25 14.77
CA MET A 421 10.89 16.26 13.70
C MET A 421 9.48 16.37 13.10
N ALA A 422 8.45 16.57 13.91
CA ALA A 422 7.09 16.77 13.43
C ALA A 422 6.95 18.02 12.55
N SER A 423 7.66 19.09 12.89
CA SER A 423 7.73 20.32 12.09
C SER A 423 8.37 20.09 10.74
N LEU A 424 9.47 19.34 10.67
CA LEU A 424 10.14 18.98 9.42
C LEU A 424 9.25 18.12 8.52
N ILE A 425 8.56 17.11 9.09
CA ILE A 425 7.61 16.27 8.38
C ILE A 425 6.49 17.14 7.77
N ARG A 426 5.89 18.04 8.55
CA ARG A 426 4.84 18.94 8.07
C ARG A 426 5.36 19.87 6.96
N SER A 427 6.54 20.43 7.12
CA SER A 427 7.17 21.32 6.15
C SER A 427 7.45 20.60 4.84
N MET A 428 7.94 19.37 4.88
CA MET A 428 8.13 18.54 3.69
C MET A 428 6.79 18.29 2.98
N MET A 429 5.76 17.86 3.70
CA MET A 429 4.43 17.57 3.13
C MET A 429 3.79 18.80 2.46
N SER A 430 4.06 20.02 2.96
CA SER A 430 3.52 21.26 2.41
C SER A 430 4.14 21.67 1.07
N GLN A 431 5.30 21.11 0.71
CA GLN A 431 5.93 21.38 -0.59
C GLN A 431 5.18 20.73 -1.76
N PHE A 432 4.42 19.67 -1.51
CA PHE A 432 3.65 18.97 -2.53
C PHE A 432 2.29 19.65 -2.79
N THR A 433 2.36 20.87 -3.28
CA THR A 433 1.21 21.65 -3.74
C THR A 433 0.66 21.08 -5.06
N PRO A 434 -0.55 21.45 -5.51
CA PRO A 434 -1.07 21.01 -6.81
C PRO A 434 -0.12 21.34 -7.97
N GLN A 435 0.53 22.50 -7.95
CA GLN A 435 1.50 22.87 -8.98
C GLN A 435 2.75 21.97 -8.92
N ALA A 436 3.30 21.72 -7.73
CA ALA A 436 4.46 20.86 -7.56
C ALA A 436 4.17 19.42 -8.02
N VAL A 437 2.97 18.90 -7.73
CA VAL A 437 2.53 17.58 -8.22
C VAL A 437 2.37 17.57 -9.74
N SER A 438 1.79 18.63 -10.33
CA SER A 438 1.68 18.77 -11.80
C SER A 438 3.07 18.77 -12.45
N ASP A 439 4.04 19.50 -11.88
CA ASP A 439 5.41 19.55 -12.41
C ASP A 439 6.14 18.21 -12.25
N TYR A 440 5.90 17.50 -11.13
CA TYR A 440 6.38 16.13 -10.97
C TYR A 440 5.81 15.19 -12.05
N LEU A 441 4.51 15.25 -12.32
CA LEU A 441 3.87 14.45 -13.38
C LEU A 441 4.43 14.79 -14.76
N TYR A 442 4.75 16.06 -14.98
CA TYR A 442 5.39 16.52 -16.20
C TYR A 442 6.81 15.93 -16.35
N ASP A 443 7.68 16.01 -15.32
CA ASP A 443 9.03 15.39 -15.36
C ASP A 443 8.94 13.86 -15.56
N ALA A 444 8.01 13.21 -14.84
CA ALA A 444 7.78 11.77 -14.95
C ALA A 444 7.31 11.35 -16.35
N ALA A 445 6.50 12.18 -17.03
CA ALA A 445 6.05 11.93 -18.39
C ALA A 445 7.20 12.02 -19.42
N HIS A 446 8.26 12.75 -19.11
CA HIS A 446 9.47 12.85 -19.93
C HIS A 446 10.53 11.77 -19.59
N GLU A 447 10.34 10.99 -18.52
CA GLU A 447 11.25 9.89 -18.19
C GLU A 447 11.11 8.75 -19.20
N VAL A 448 12.22 8.08 -19.50
CA VAL A 448 12.27 6.99 -20.49
C VAL A 448 11.41 5.78 -20.08
N SER A 449 11.33 5.52 -18.79
CA SER A 449 10.49 4.47 -18.19
C SER A 449 10.13 4.84 -16.75
N PRO A 450 8.86 4.74 -16.34
CA PRO A 450 8.45 4.96 -14.95
C PRO A 450 9.08 3.95 -13.98
N GLN A 451 9.62 2.85 -14.47
CA GLN A 451 10.29 1.82 -13.68
C GLN A 451 11.77 2.09 -13.43
N ARG A 452 12.34 3.15 -14.03
CA ARG A 452 13.77 3.41 -13.89
C ARG A 452 14.14 3.99 -12.54
N LEU A 453 13.37 4.97 -12.06
CA LEU A 453 13.70 5.72 -10.85
C LEU A 453 12.86 5.27 -9.65
N TRP A 454 13.54 5.02 -8.53
CA TRP A 454 12.88 4.72 -7.28
C TRP A 454 12.98 5.90 -6.31
N GLN A 455 11.87 6.21 -5.66
CA GLN A 455 11.72 7.40 -4.83
C GLN A 455 11.97 7.17 -3.34
N ALA A 456 12.28 5.94 -2.93
CA ALA A 456 12.55 5.57 -1.54
C ALA A 456 13.64 4.50 -1.46
N PHE A 457 14.05 4.15 -0.24
CA PHE A 457 14.90 2.98 0.00
C PHE A 457 14.56 2.32 1.33
N LEU A 458 15.28 1.27 1.66
CA LEU A 458 15.19 0.51 2.90
C LEU A 458 16.59 0.32 3.50
N GLY A 459 16.68 -0.35 4.62
CA GLY A 459 17.94 -0.60 5.32
C GLY A 459 18.19 0.37 6.46
N THR A 460 19.42 0.40 6.96
CA THR A 460 19.73 1.06 8.24
C THR A 460 19.58 2.57 8.25
N GLN A 461 19.66 3.22 7.08
CA GLN A 461 19.54 4.68 6.96
C GLN A 461 18.11 5.14 6.59
N HIS A 462 17.22 4.24 6.17
CA HIS A 462 15.90 4.56 5.69
C HIS A 462 14.80 3.99 6.59
N VAL A 463 13.69 4.70 6.67
CA VAL A 463 12.42 4.24 7.23
C VAL A 463 11.34 4.56 6.22
N LEU A 464 10.71 3.53 5.65
CA LEU A 464 9.65 3.68 4.68
C LEU A 464 8.28 3.55 5.36
N VAL A 465 7.47 4.59 5.24
CA VAL A 465 6.16 4.68 5.88
C VAL A 465 5.04 4.64 4.87
N THR A 466 4.07 3.75 5.10
CA THR A 466 2.75 3.78 4.47
C THR A 466 1.67 4.06 5.51
N SER A 467 0.76 4.99 5.22
CA SER A 467 -0.33 5.33 6.13
C SER A 467 -1.68 4.97 5.49
N TRP A 468 -2.43 4.14 6.21
CA TRP A 468 -3.80 3.73 5.90
C TRP A 468 -4.81 4.45 6.82
N ALA A 469 -4.36 5.50 7.52
CA ALA A 469 -5.22 6.36 8.30
C ALA A 469 -6.31 6.97 7.39
N ARG A 470 -7.54 7.03 7.89
CA ARG A 470 -8.76 7.46 7.18
C ARG A 470 -9.28 6.48 6.11
N ALA A 471 -8.63 5.32 5.93
CA ALA A 471 -9.09 4.32 4.96
C ALA A 471 -10.15 3.36 5.56
N GLN A 472 -10.50 3.53 6.84
CA GLN A 472 -11.56 2.80 7.55
C GLN A 472 -11.37 1.28 7.49
N ALA A 473 -10.12 0.82 7.69
CA ALA A 473 -9.79 -0.60 7.54
C ALA A 473 -10.52 -1.51 8.54
N TYR A 474 -10.78 -1.02 9.77
CA TYR A 474 -11.47 -1.78 10.81
C TYR A 474 -12.99 -1.79 10.66
N GLU A 475 -13.57 -0.88 9.88
CA GLU A 475 -15.02 -0.71 9.68
C GLU A 475 -15.59 -1.60 8.56
N VAL A 476 -14.77 -2.45 7.94
CA VAL A 476 -15.24 -3.44 6.97
C VAL A 476 -16.17 -4.44 7.67
N ASP A 477 -17.39 -4.57 7.18
CA ASP A 477 -18.42 -5.48 7.73
C ASP A 477 -19.10 -6.26 6.60
N PHE A 478 -18.77 -7.55 6.48
CA PHE A 478 -19.35 -8.44 5.47
C PHE A 478 -20.73 -9.00 5.86
N CYS A 479 -21.09 -8.95 7.15
CA CYS A 479 -22.24 -9.65 7.70
C CYS A 479 -23.40 -8.74 8.10
N GLY A 480 -23.21 -7.42 8.11
CA GLY A 480 -24.25 -6.48 8.56
C GLY A 480 -24.47 -6.46 10.07
N THR A 481 -23.52 -6.99 10.85
CA THR A 481 -23.64 -7.05 12.31
C THR A 481 -23.30 -5.75 12.99
N GLY A 482 -22.72 -4.79 12.27
CA GLY A 482 -22.16 -3.56 12.82
C GLY A 482 -20.90 -3.79 13.68
N GLN A 483 -20.39 -5.03 13.71
CA GLN A 483 -19.19 -5.35 14.45
C GLN A 483 -17.96 -4.97 13.62
N LEU A 484 -17.03 -4.29 14.27
CA LEU A 484 -15.72 -4.02 13.69
C LEU A 484 -14.92 -5.32 13.57
N ALA A 485 -14.00 -5.38 12.62
CA ALA A 485 -13.04 -6.47 12.53
C ALA A 485 -12.31 -6.67 13.88
N ARG A 486 -12.13 -7.93 14.28
CA ARG A 486 -11.35 -8.30 15.47
C ARG A 486 -9.91 -7.78 15.36
N TYR A 487 -9.32 -8.00 14.20
CA TYR A 487 -7.97 -7.58 13.86
C TYR A 487 -7.85 -7.36 12.35
N VAL A 488 -7.05 -6.36 11.96
CA VAL A 488 -6.71 -6.09 10.56
C VAL A 488 -5.19 -6.10 10.42
N GLN A 489 -4.68 -6.92 9.51
CA GLN A 489 -3.27 -6.98 9.14
C GLN A 489 -3.09 -6.47 7.72
N GLY A 490 -2.40 -5.36 7.54
CA GLY A 490 -1.90 -4.99 6.22
C GLY A 490 -0.78 -5.94 5.79
N VAL A 491 -0.82 -6.37 4.54
CA VAL A 491 0.20 -7.26 4.00
C VAL A 491 1.51 -6.49 3.88
N MET A 492 2.48 -6.88 4.70
CA MET A 492 3.80 -6.26 4.73
C MET A 492 4.88 -7.31 4.50
N PRO A 493 5.84 -7.06 3.60
CA PRO A 493 7.04 -7.87 3.53
C PRO A 493 7.86 -7.69 4.83
N LYS A 494 8.57 -8.73 5.26
CA LYS A 494 9.46 -8.67 6.43
C LYS A 494 10.76 -7.95 6.02
N LEU A 495 10.73 -6.62 6.03
CA LEU A 495 11.86 -5.77 5.65
C LEU A 495 12.19 -4.80 6.76
N ASP A 496 13.50 -4.57 6.98
CA ASP A 496 13.98 -3.61 7.98
C ASP A 496 13.62 -2.17 7.61
N GLY A 497 13.01 -1.45 8.55
CA GLY A 497 12.62 -0.05 8.38
C GLY A 497 11.26 0.16 7.72
N LEU A 498 10.44 -0.88 7.54
CA LEU A 498 9.09 -0.73 6.98
C LEU A 498 8.09 -0.47 8.11
N VAL A 499 7.30 0.61 7.97
CA VAL A 499 6.29 1.07 8.92
C VAL A 499 4.94 1.23 8.23
N GLN A 500 3.88 0.65 8.81
CA GLN A 500 2.51 0.88 8.38
C GLN A 500 1.69 1.44 9.54
N ILE A 501 0.86 2.45 9.26
CA ILE A 501 -0.01 3.08 10.25
C ILE A 501 -1.46 2.89 9.83
N MET A 502 -2.30 2.36 10.74
CA MET A 502 -3.75 2.28 10.59
C MET A 502 -4.43 3.01 11.73
N ASP A 503 -5.48 3.77 11.43
CA ASP A 503 -6.39 4.26 12.47
C ASP A 503 -7.40 3.17 12.84
N ILE A 504 -7.93 3.27 14.05
CA ILE A 504 -8.88 2.31 14.57
C ILE A 504 -10.22 3.01 14.75
N ALA A 505 -11.13 2.73 13.85
CA ALA A 505 -12.54 3.15 13.91
C ALA A 505 -12.75 4.64 14.23
N GLY A 506 -11.85 5.52 13.79
CA GLY A 506 -11.98 6.97 13.99
C GLY A 506 -11.87 7.48 15.44
N ILE A 507 -11.59 6.60 16.42
CA ILE A 507 -11.52 6.97 17.85
C ILE A 507 -10.22 7.68 18.25
N GLY A 508 -9.31 7.91 17.29
CA GLY A 508 -8.04 8.60 17.52
C GLY A 508 -6.90 7.71 17.99
N GLU A 509 -7.11 6.40 18.00
CA GLU A 509 -6.08 5.38 18.22
C GLU A 509 -5.42 4.95 16.91
N PHE A 510 -4.17 4.49 17.02
CA PHE A 510 -3.43 3.96 15.87
C PHE A 510 -2.79 2.62 16.19
N ASP A 511 -2.91 1.69 15.26
CA ASP A 511 -2.04 0.52 15.17
C ASP A 511 -0.85 0.84 14.26
N VAL A 512 0.35 0.62 14.76
CA VAL A 512 1.60 0.78 14.04
C VAL A 512 2.23 -0.59 13.85
N SER A 513 2.34 -1.01 12.60
CA SER A 513 3.04 -2.21 12.19
C SER A 513 4.47 -1.84 11.83
N LEU A 514 5.46 -2.44 12.48
CA LEU A 514 6.87 -2.08 12.34
C LEU A 514 7.73 -3.33 12.15
N GLY A 515 8.54 -3.34 11.08
CA GLY A 515 9.62 -4.30 10.87
C GLY A 515 10.97 -3.68 11.16
N LEU A 516 11.77 -4.30 12.03
CA LEU A 516 13.15 -3.91 12.28
C LEU A 516 14.05 -5.14 12.40
N GLU A 517 15.33 -4.97 12.09
CA GLU A 517 16.34 -5.95 12.43
C GLU A 517 16.25 -6.30 13.91
N LYS A 518 16.45 -7.57 14.24
CA LYS A 518 16.20 -8.14 15.57
C LYS A 518 16.83 -7.36 16.73
N GLU A 519 18.11 -6.99 16.62
CA GLU A 519 18.78 -6.24 17.69
C GLU A 519 18.22 -4.81 17.84
N ALA A 520 17.93 -4.15 16.73
CA ALA A 520 17.29 -2.83 16.74
C ALA A 520 15.86 -2.93 17.31
N MET A 521 15.10 -3.99 17.00
CA MET A 521 13.76 -4.21 17.57
C MET A 521 13.83 -4.35 19.10
N GLN A 522 14.77 -5.12 19.63
CA GLN A 522 14.93 -5.27 21.08
C GLN A 522 15.23 -3.93 21.77
N LYS A 523 16.13 -3.13 21.21
CA LYS A 523 16.43 -1.78 21.71
C LYS A 523 15.23 -0.84 21.60
N PHE A 524 14.49 -0.90 20.50
CA PHE A 524 13.28 -0.11 20.29
C PHE A 524 12.20 -0.42 21.35
N LEU A 525 11.95 -1.70 21.60
CA LEU A 525 10.93 -2.13 22.59
C LEU A 525 11.32 -1.84 24.04
N SER A 526 12.61 -1.72 24.33
CA SER A 526 13.12 -1.41 25.67
C SER A 526 13.39 0.09 25.86
N ASP A 527 13.21 0.94 24.84
CA ASP A 527 13.44 2.38 24.97
C ASP A 527 12.40 3.02 25.90
N PRO A 528 12.81 3.71 26.98
CA PRO A 528 11.88 4.33 27.93
C PRO A 528 10.98 5.40 27.30
N LEU A 529 11.36 5.95 26.15
CA LEU A 529 10.54 6.93 25.44
C LEU A 529 9.34 6.28 24.73
N LEU A 530 9.34 4.97 24.47
CA LEU A 530 8.29 4.30 23.69
C LEU A 530 6.88 4.56 24.27
N ARG A 531 6.76 4.59 25.60
CA ARG A 531 5.51 4.82 26.33
C ARG A 531 5.49 6.11 27.16
N SER A 532 6.37 7.06 26.85
CA SER A 532 6.51 8.30 27.61
C SER A 532 5.29 9.23 27.56
N PHE A 533 4.30 8.91 26.76
CA PHE A 533 3.02 9.65 26.64
C PHE A 533 1.82 8.88 27.18
N ASP A 534 2.05 7.76 27.87
CA ASP A 534 0.97 6.90 28.40
C ASP A 534 0.36 7.39 29.72
N ASP A 535 1.03 8.30 30.44
CA ASP A 535 0.65 8.85 31.75
C ASP A 535 -0.47 9.91 31.71
#